data_0e12bc11837aa69f9daa53bd484795be
#
_entry.id   0e12bc11837aa69f9daa53bd484795be
#
_cell.length_a   1.000
_cell.length_b   1.000
_cell.length_c   1.000
_cell.angle_alpha   90.00
_cell.angle_beta   90.00
_cell.angle_gamma   90.00
#
_symmetry.space_group_name_H-M   'P 1'
#
loop_
_entity.id
_entity.type
_entity.pdbx_description
1 polymer ?
#
loop_
_entity_poly.entity_id
_entity_poly.type
_entity_poly.pdbx_seq_one_letter_code
_entity_poly.pdbx_strand_id
1 'polypeptide(L)'
;SRGLGDVYKRQAMYKKKLKDNGVRVMSAMENITDSPEGVLMESVLEGFAEYLSKDLSQKVKRGMRETAAKHKITNRIPFGYCKSEEDTYIPDPHTANAVRKVFDMYITGFRKSDIADWLNSNGYKTSYGNQFTLTAITPLIKNTRYIGKYYYADNEYTDETQRIVTDDIFYKAQQKAIANQHGGSCKAIERYLLSNKLYCGYCHNKMIGECGKNQNGLAYHYYTCVGRKRKHICNRKNIKKKDIEQYVINAISCLLNDEYA
;
A
#
# COMPACT_ATOMS: atom_id res chain seq x y z
N SER A 1 -8.68 12.53 -7.71
CA SER A 1 -9.40 13.07 -8.85
C SER A 1 -8.50 13.97 -9.69
N ARG A 2 -7.68 13.33 -10.51
CA ARG A 2 -7.02 13.97 -11.65
C ARG A 2 -8.06 13.97 -12.76
N GLY A 3 -8.84 15.04 -12.94
CA GLY A 3 -9.70 14.73 -14.03
C GLY A 3 -10.23 15.92 -14.84
N LEU A 4 -11.11 16.68 -14.32
CA LEU A 4 -11.81 17.64 -15.15
C LEU A 4 -11.04 18.95 -15.32
N GLY A 5 -10.42 19.49 -14.28
CA GLY A 5 -9.65 20.74 -14.38
C GLY A 5 -8.41 20.65 -15.30
N ASP A 6 -7.74 19.48 -15.37
CA ASP A 6 -6.62 19.27 -16.28
C ASP A 6 -7.07 19.11 -17.74
N VAL A 7 -8.28 18.60 -17.99
CA VAL A 7 -8.85 18.44 -19.32
C VAL A 7 -9.13 19.82 -19.92
N TYR A 8 -9.78 20.71 -19.19
CA TYR A 8 -10.07 22.06 -19.69
C TYR A 8 -8.82 22.91 -19.94
N LYS A 9 -7.84 22.86 -19.04
CA LYS A 9 -6.55 23.54 -19.26
C LYS A 9 -5.81 23.00 -20.50
N ARG A 10 -5.82 21.68 -20.71
CA ARG A 10 -5.24 21.08 -21.90
C ARG A 10 -6.01 21.47 -23.17
N GLN A 11 -7.32 21.50 -23.10
CA GLN A 11 -8.18 21.92 -24.22
C GLN A 11 -7.86 23.35 -24.66
N ALA A 12 -7.81 24.30 -23.71
CA ALA A 12 -7.42 25.69 -24.02
C ALA A 12 -6.01 25.78 -24.63
N MET A 13 -5.05 25.02 -24.11
CA MET A 13 -3.69 24.96 -24.66
C MET A 13 -3.65 24.40 -26.08
N TYR A 14 -4.42 23.34 -26.36
CA TYR A 14 -4.48 22.76 -27.71
C TYR A 14 -5.23 23.68 -28.68
N LYS A 15 -6.32 24.33 -28.27
CA LYS A 15 -7.02 25.34 -29.09
C LYS A 15 -6.05 26.47 -29.49
N LYS A 16 -5.26 26.99 -28.53
CA LYS A 16 -4.24 28.01 -28.80
C LYS A 16 -3.20 27.54 -29.82
N LYS A 17 -2.63 26.33 -29.62
CA LYS A 17 -1.67 25.76 -30.55
C LYS A 17 -2.24 25.56 -31.97
N LEU A 18 -3.50 25.14 -32.08
CA LEU A 18 -4.16 24.95 -33.37
C LEU A 18 -4.36 26.31 -34.05
N LYS A 19 -4.80 27.33 -33.31
CA LYS A 19 -4.95 28.70 -33.80
C LYS A 19 -3.62 29.31 -34.27
N ASP A 20 -2.54 29.12 -33.52
CA ASP A 20 -1.19 29.57 -33.85
C ASP A 20 -0.66 28.91 -35.16
N ASN A 21 -1.16 27.72 -35.49
CA ASN A 21 -0.87 27.00 -36.74
C ASN A 21 -1.93 27.20 -37.84
N GLY A 22 -2.80 28.20 -37.72
CA GLY A 22 -3.80 28.53 -38.72
C GLY A 22 -4.98 27.55 -38.81
N VAL A 23 -5.13 26.64 -37.84
CA VAL A 23 -6.25 25.68 -37.80
C VAL A 23 -7.39 26.24 -36.95
N ARG A 24 -8.58 26.33 -37.55
CA ARG A 24 -9.79 26.77 -36.89
C ARG A 24 -10.52 25.59 -36.23
N VAL A 25 -10.81 25.71 -34.95
CA VAL A 25 -11.64 24.74 -34.19
C VAL A 25 -13.05 25.29 -34.18
N MET A 26 -14.01 24.54 -34.74
CA MET A 26 -15.43 24.88 -34.72
C MET A 26 -16.19 23.94 -33.82
N SER A 27 -17.08 24.50 -32.97
CA SER A 27 -18.03 23.69 -32.21
C SER A 27 -19.19 23.32 -33.12
N ALA A 28 -19.60 22.05 -33.11
CA ALA A 28 -20.75 21.60 -33.88
C ALA A 28 -22.09 22.03 -33.27
N MET A 29 -22.08 22.39 -31.98
CA MET A 29 -23.29 22.74 -31.23
C MET A 29 -23.46 24.27 -31.01
N GLU A 30 -22.36 25.00 -31.03
CA GLU A 30 -22.32 26.42 -30.72
C GLU A 30 -21.78 27.19 -31.91
N ASN A 31 -22.59 28.06 -32.49
CA ASN A 31 -22.19 28.88 -33.64
C ASN A 31 -21.43 30.14 -33.18
N ILE A 32 -20.25 29.94 -32.57
CA ILE A 32 -19.44 31.03 -32.05
C ILE A 32 -18.61 31.62 -33.24
N THR A 33 -18.85 32.89 -33.51
CA THR A 33 -18.12 33.64 -34.56
C THR A 33 -16.73 34.06 -34.09
N ASP A 34 -15.78 34.27 -35.04
CA ASP A 34 -14.43 34.79 -34.74
C ASP A 34 -14.43 36.30 -34.45
N SER A 35 -15.57 36.90 -34.14
CA SER A 35 -15.67 38.28 -33.74
C SER A 35 -15.17 38.47 -32.30
N PRO A 36 -14.81 39.69 -31.89
CA PRO A 36 -14.45 40.00 -30.51
C PRO A 36 -15.50 39.56 -29.49
N GLU A 37 -16.79 39.65 -29.86
CA GLU A 37 -17.91 39.20 -29.05
C GLU A 37 -17.95 37.66 -28.93
N GLY A 38 -17.61 36.96 -30.00
CA GLY A 38 -17.53 35.49 -30.00
C GLY A 38 -16.40 34.96 -29.07
N VAL A 39 -15.25 35.63 -29.08
CA VAL A 39 -14.14 35.31 -28.16
C VAL A 39 -14.54 35.55 -26.70
N LEU A 40 -15.27 36.66 -26.43
CA LEU A 40 -15.79 36.93 -25.08
C LEU A 40 -16.80 35.85 -24.66
N MET A 41 -17.72 35.46 -25.54
CA MET A 41 -18.71 34.44 -25.26
C MET A 41 -18.04 33.08 -24.96
N GLU A 42 -17.04 32.68 -25.74
CA GLU A 42 -16.28 31.45 -25.49
C GLU A 42 -15.62 31.46 -24.10
N SER A 43 -14.97 32.57 -23.73
CA SER A 43 -14.35 32.71 -22.41
C SER A 43 -15.35 32.65 -21.26
N VAL A 44 -16.54 33.23 -21.43
CA VAL A 44 -17.61 33.15 -20.43
C VAL A 44 -18.14 31.73 -20.29
N LEU A 45 -18.38 31.03 -21.39
CA LEU A 45 -18.84 29.65 -21.38
C LEU A 45 -17.82 28.70 -20.76
N GLU A 46 -16.54 28.87 -21.07
CA GLU A 46 -15.45 28.10 -20.44
C GLU A 46 -15.36 28.38 -18.92
N GLY A 47 -15.41 29.63 -18.51
CA GLY A 47 -15.43 30.04 -17.10
C GLY A 47 -16.65 29.50 -16.35
N PHE A 48 -17.79 29.50 -16.97
CA PHE A 48 -19.02 28.95 -16.39
C PHE A 48 -18.96 27.42 -16.24
N ALA A 49 -18.43 26.71 -17.22
CA ALA A 49 -18.23 25.27 -17.15
C ALA A 49 -17.23 24.88 -16.03
N GLU A 50 -16.16 25.66 -15.86
CA GLU A 50 -15.22 25.47 -14.75
C GLU A 50 -15.89 25.74 -13.39
N TYR A 51 -16.68 26.81 -13.28
CA TYR A 51 -17.43 27.11 -12.08
C TYR A 51 -18.38 25.97 -11.70
N LEU A 52 -19.21 25.49 -12.63
CA LEU A 52 -20.14 24.38 -12.39
C LEU A 52 -19.41 23.11 -11.93
N SER A 53 -18.28 22.79 -12.53
CA SER A 53 -17.47 21.63 -12.14
C SER A 53 -16.94 21.76 -10.70
N LYS A 54 -16.45 22.94 -10.33
CA LYS A 54 -15.96 23.23 -8.97
C LYS A 54 -17.09 23.23 -7.95
N ASP A 55 -18.21 23.85 -8.26
CA ASP A 55 -19.39 23.90 -7.39
C ASP A 55 -19.96 22.50 -7.14
N LEU A 56 -20.11 21.69 -8.18
CA LEU A 56 -20.53 20.29 -8.06
C LEU A 56 -19.55 19.51 -7.18
N SER A 57 -18.24 19.67 -7.40
CA SER A 57 -17.22 19.00 -6.57
C SER A 57 -17.33 19.38 -5.10
N GLN A 58 -17.58 20.66 -4.78
CA GLN A 58 -17.77 21.12 -3.40
C GLN A 58 -19.04 20.53 -2.78
N LYS A 59 -20.15 20.54 -3.51
CA LYS A 59 -21.44 19.97 -3.06
C LYS A 59 -21.31 18.48 -2.79
N VAL A 60 -20.68 17.73 -3.68
CA VAL A 60 -20.42 16.28 -3.48
C VAL A 60 -19.54 16.04 -2.24
N LYS A 61 -18.44 16.78 -2.09
CA LYS A 61 -17.57 16.65 -0.92
C LYS A 61 -18.30 16.95 0.38
N ARG A 62 -19.14 17.99 0.41
CA ARG A 62 -19.97 18.33 1.58
C ARG A 62 -20.95 17.21 1.89
N GLY A 63 -21.71 16.74 0.91
CA GLY A 63 -22.66 15.64 1.10
C GLY A 63 -22.00 14.36 1.59
N MET A 64 -20.82 14.01 1.06
CA MET A 64 -20.07 12.85 1.55
C MET A 64 -19.54 13.02 2.98
N ARG A 65 -19.14 14.24 3.40
CA ARG A 65 -18.77 14.53 4.80
C ARG A 65 -19.96 14.36 5.75
N GLU A 66 -21.13 14.88 5.36
CA GLU A 66 -22.35 14.72 6.14
C GLU A 66 -22.76 13.24 6.24
N THR A 67 -22.62 12.47 5.16
CA THR A 67 -22.87 11.03 5.14
C THR A 67 -21.93 10.29 6.09
N ALA A 68 -20.64 10.66 6.08
CA ALA A 68 -19.64 10.09 6.99
C ALA A 68 -19.95 10.46 8.46
N ALA A 69 -20.34 11.70 8.74
CA ALA A 69 -20.70 12.15 10.08
C ALA A 69 -21.94 11.42 10.65
N LYS A 70 -22.82 10.95 9.79
CA LYS A 70 -23.97 10.12 10.15
C LYS A 70 -23.64 8.62 10.20
N HIS A 71 -22.37 8.23 10.17
CA HIS A 71 -21.88 6.85 10.15
C HIS A 71 -22.40 6.00 8.98
N LYS A 72 -22.94 6.63 7.95
CA LYS A 72 -23.48 5.95 6.78
C LYS A 72 -22.39 5.50 5.81
N ILE A 73 -22.77 4.59 4.92
CA ILE A 73 -21.88 4.01 3.93
C ILE A 73 -21.44 5.07 2.93
N THR A 74 -20.15 5.41 2.93
CA THR A 74 -19.54 6.34 1.98
C THR A 74 -18.74 5.65 0.88
N ASN A 75 -18.28 4.44 1.17
CA ASN A 75 -17.41 3.65 0.30
C ASN A 75 -17.91 2.22 0.20
N ARG A 76 -17.21 1.40 -0.60
CA ARG A 76 -17.49 -0.04 -0.68
C ARG A 76 -17.39 -0.68 0.70
N ILE A 77 -18.31 -1.61 0.97
CA ILE A 77 -18.38 -2.35 2.24
C ILE A 77 -17.15 -3.24 2.35
N PRO A 78 -16.31 -3.09 3.41
CA PRO A 78 -15.17 -3.95 3.65
C PRO A 78 -15.60 -5.39 3.99
N PHE A 79 -14.71 -6.36 3.79
CA PHE A 79 -14.94 -7.73 4.25
C PHE A 79 -15.15 -7.75 5.77
N GLY A 80 -16.14 -8.52 6.24
CA GLY A 80 -16.54 -8.57 7.64
C GLY A 80 -17.73 -7.69 8.00
N TYR A 81 -18.20 -6.87 7.07
CA TYR A 81 -19.37 -6.00 7.26
C TYR A 81 -20.46 -6.27 6.23
N CYS A 82 -21.67 -5.96 6.60
CA CYS A 82 -22.82 -5.87 5.71
C CYS A 82 -23.52 -4.51 5.88
N LYS A 83 -24.48 -4.24 5.00
CA LYS A 83 -25.28 -3.04 5.00
C LYS A 83 -26.48 -3.23 5.91
N SER A 84 -26.72 -2.27 6.82
CA SER A 84 -27.94 -2.14 7.61
C SER A 84 -29.08 -1.54 6.78
N GLU A 85 -30.31 -1.62 7.27
CA GLU A 85 -31.47 -0.92 6.71
C GLU A 85 -31.32 0.60 6.70
N GLU A 86 -30.56 1.15 7.63
CA GLU A 86 -30.27 2.59 7.75
C GLU A 86 -29.07 3.06 6.93
N ASP A 87 -28.55 2.25 6.02
CA ASP A 87 -27.34 2.53 5.24
C ASP A 87 -26.05 2.65 6.07
N THR A 88 -25.98 2.01 7.24
CA THR A 88 -24.79 1.96 8.09
C THR A 88 -24.04 0.65 7.92
N TYR A 89 -22.75 0.63 8.37
CA TYR A 89 -21.96 -0.60 8.40
C TYR A 89 -22.26 -1.36 9.68
N ILE A 90 -22.65 -2.62 9.59
CA ILE A 90 -22.78 -3.53 10.72
C ILE A 90 -21.90 -4.76 10.51
N PRO A 91 -21.34 -5.35 11.59
CA PRO A 91 -20.61 -6.61 11.48
C PRO A 91 -21.51 -7.73 10.90
N ASP A 92 -21.03 -8.37 9.84
CA ASP A 92 -21.73 -9.48 9.21
C ASP A 92 -21.52 -10.76 10.04
N PRO A 93 -22.57 -11.42 10.53
CA PRO A 93 -22.49 -12.64 11.34
C PRO A 93 -21.64 -13.76 10.71
N HIS A 94 -21.64 -13.85 9.36
CA HIS A 94 -20.93 -14.90 8.65
C HIS A 94 -19.43 -14.59 8.46
N THR A 95 -19.07 -13.34 8.19
CA THR A 95 -17.70 -12.95 7.83
C THR A 95 -16.93 -12.27 8.96
N ALA A 96 -17.62 -11.69 9.97
CA ALA A 96 -16.94 -11.04 11.11
C ALA A 96 -16.06 -12.02 11.91
N ASN A 97 -16.51 -13.26 12.09
CA ASN A 97 -15.71 -14.30 12.76
C ASN A 97 -14.47 -14.67 11.96
N ALA A 98 -14.57 -14.66 10.63
CA ALA A 98 -13.39 -14.87 9.76
C ALA A 98 -12.38 -13.75 9.92
N VAL A 99 -12.83 -12.49 10.06
CA VAL A 99 -11.93 -11.35 10.33
C VAL A 99 -11.19 -11.55 11.66
N ARG A 100 -11.89 -11.89 12.75
CA ARG A 100 -11.24 -12.20 14.04
C ARG A 100 -10.18 -13.28 13.90
N LYS A 101 -10.51 -14.36 13.21
CA LYS A 101 -9.58 -15.48 12.96
C LYS A 101 -8.35 -15.06 12.14
N VAL A 102 -8.51 -14.17 11.15
CA VAL A 102 -7.40 -13.62 10.38
C VAL A 102 -6.43 -12.85 11.27
N PHE A 103 -6.94 -12.01 12.19
CA PHE A 103 -6.11 -11.28 13.14
C PHE A 103 -5.37 -12.25 14.09
N ASP A 104 -6.05 -13.26 14.62
CA ASP A 104 -5.44 -14.28 15.50
C ASP A 104 -4.34 -15.05 14.77
N MET A 105 -4.60 -15.54 13.57
CA MET A 105 -3.59 -16.23 12.75
C MET A 105 -2.40 -15.33 12.47
N TYR A 106 -2.63 -14.04 12.15
CA TYR A 106 -1.55 -13.13 11.87
C TYR A 106 -0.69 -12.86 13.10
N ILE A 107 -1.28 -12.66 14.29
CA ILE A 107 -0.57 -12.45 15.56
C ILE A 107 0.20 -13.71 15.96
N THR A 108 -0.36 -14.92 15.78
CA THR A 108 0.31 -16.19 16.08
C THR A 108 1.51 -16.45 15.17
N GLY A 109 1.57 -15.85 13.97
CA GLY A 109 2.75 -15.92 13.10
C GLY A 109 2.55 -16.61 11.77
N PHE A 110 1.33 -16.95 11.42
CA PHE A 110 1.03 -17.47 10.09
C PHE A 110 1.45 -16.48 9.00
N ARG A 111 1.86 -16.99 7.86
CA ARG A 111 2.21 -16.17 6.69
C ARG A 111 0.93 -15.62 6.06
N LYS A 112 1.04 -14.48 5.41
CA LYS A 112 -0.11 -13.90 4.67
C LYS A 112 -0.63 -14.82 3.56
N SER A 113 0.24 -15.68 2.98
CA SER A 113 -0.17 -16.73 2.05
C SER A 113 -1.13 -17.73 2.70
N ASP A 114 -0.73 -18.24 3.87
CA ASP A 114 -1.47 -19.28 4.57
C ASP A 114 -2.85 -18.75 5.03
N ILE A 115 -2.91 -17.47 5.42
CA ILE A 115 -4.15 -16.77 5.75
C ILE A 115 -5.04 -16.62 4.51
N ALA A 116 -4.48 -16.26 3.36
CA ALA A 116 -5.23 -16.15 2.11
C ALA A 116 -5.77 -17.51 1.66
N ASP A 117 -4.95 -18.56 1.76
CA ASP A 117 -5.32 -19.93 1.42
C ASP A 117 -6.43 -20.43 2.35
N TRP A 118 -6.34 -20.14 3.66
CA TRP A 118 -7.40 -20.47 4.63
C TRP A 118 -8.73 -19.78 4.29
N LEU A 119 -8.71 -18.48 3.98
CA LEU A 119 -9.91 -17.74 3.57
C LEU A 119 -10.54 -18.35 2.31
N ASN A 120 -9.73 -18.65 1.30
CA ASN A 120 -10.19 -19.22 0.03
C ASN A 120 -10.73 -20.64 0.20
N SER A 121 -10.10 -21.48 1.02
CA SER A 121 -10.54 -22.85 1.31
C SER A 121 -11.88 -22.89 2.08
N ASN A 122 -12.16 -21.85 2.87
CA ASN A 122 -13.46 -21.70 3.54
C ASN A 122 -14.50 -20.96 2.67
N GLY A 123 -14.22 -20.73 1.39
CA GLY A 123 -15.18 -20.14 0.45
C GLY A 123 -15.37 -18.62 0.59
N TYR A 124 -14.59 -17.94 1.44
CA TYR A 124 -14.67 -16.49 1.58
C TYR A 124 -14.14 -15.78 0.34
N LYS A 125 -14.79 -14.67 0.00
CA LYS A 125 -14.40 -13.81 -1.12
C LYS A 125 -14.18 -12.38 -0.67
N THR A 126 -13.33 -11.68 -1.38
CA THR A 126 -13.11 -10.25 -1.16
C THR A 126 -14.39 -9.45 -1.45
N SER A 127 -14.44 -8.19 -1.02
CA SER A 127 -15.54 -7.26 -1.34
C SER A 127 -15.78 -7.09 -2.86
N TYR A 128 -14.87 -7.56 -3.70
CA TYR A 128 -14.99 -7.57 -5.17
C TYR A 128 -15.47 -8.92 -5.72
N GLY A 129 -15.78 -9.91 -4.85
CA GLY A 129 -16.15 -11.24 -5.27
C GLY A 129 -14.97 -12.13 -5.73
N ASN A 130 -13.75 -11.64 -5.64
CA ASN A 130 -12.54 -12.37 -6.03
C ASN A 130 -11.98 -13.19 -4.87
N GLN A 131 -11.10 -14.14 -5.17
CA GLN A 131 -10.31 -14.85 -4.17
C GLN A 131 -9.32 -13.90 -3.46
N PHE A 132 -9.01 -14.24 -2.21
CA PHE A 132 -7.99 -13.51 -1.44
C PHE A 132 -6.60 -13.83 -1.98
N THR A 133 -5.83 -12.78 -2.22
CA THR A 133 -4.42 -12.86 -2.58
C THR A 133 -3.57 -12.36 -1.40
N LEU A 134 -2.28 -12.66 -1.42
CA LEU A 134 -1.32 -12.18 -0.43
C LEU A 134 -1.37 -10.65 -0.26
N THR A 135 -1.61 -9.92 -1.34
CA THR A 135 -1.72 -8.45 -1.34
C THR A 135 -3.01 -7.96 -0.69
N ALA A 136 -4.10 -8.72 -0.73
CA ALA A 136 -5.39 -8.38 -0.13
C ALA A 136 -5.36 -8.45 1.41
N ILE A 137 -4.50 -9.27 2.01
CA ILE A 137 -4.40 -9.44 3.47
C ILE A 137 -3.81 -8.17 4.13
N THR A 138 -2.90 -7.48 3.48
CA THR A 138 -2.26 -6.28 4.05
C THR A 138 -3.24 -5.14 4.31
N PRO A 139 -4.08 -4.69 3.36
CA PRO A 139 -5.09 -3.67 3.62
C PRO A 139 -6.16 -4.15 4.61
N LEU A 140 -6.49 -5.46 4.63
CA LEU A 140 -7.41 -6.02 5.61
C LEU A 140 -6.88 -5.81 7.04
N ILE A 141 -5.63 -6.21 7.33
CA ILE A 141 -5.03 -6.07 8.66
C ILE A 141 -4.89 -4.58 9.07
N LYS A 142 -4.66 -3.68 8.12
CA LYS A 142 -4.47 -2.25 8.38
C LYS A 142 -5.76 -1.44 8.51
N ASN A 143 -6.90 -2.01 8.24
CA ASN A 143 -8.16 -1.29 8.24
C ASN A 143 -8.63 -0.98 9.68
N THR A 144 -8.53 0.29 10.06
CA THR A 144 -8.94 0.80 11.38
C THR A 144 -10.43 0.68 11.64
N ARG A 145 -11.26 0.47 10.61
CA ARG A 145 -12.69 0.27 10.80
C ARG A 145 -13.00 -0.97 11.66
N TYR A 146 -12.14 -1.99 11.67
CA TYR A 146 -12.32 -3.16 12.53
C TYR A 146 -12.25 -2.87 14.03
N ILE A 147 -11.69 -1.73 14.44
CA ILE A 147 -11.74 -1.21 15.81
C ILE A 147 -12.77 -0.09 15.97
N GLY A 148 -13.70 0.07 15.02
CA GLY A 148 -14.72 1.11 15.06
C GLY A 148 -14.23 2.51 14.66
N LYS A 149 -12.99 2.67 14.16
CA LYS A 149 -12.42 3.96 13.75
C LYS A 149 -12.28 4.04 12.25
N TYR A 150 -12.70 5.16 11.68
CA TYR A 150 -12.49 5.41 10.25
C TYR A 150 -12.24 6.87 9.96
N TYR A 151 -11.56 7.12 8.86
CA TYR A 151 -11.17 8.46 8.43
C TYR A 151 -11.92 8.80 7.14
N TYR A 152 -12.48 10.01 7.11
CA TYR A 152 -13.00 10.59 5.88
C TYR A 152 -12.52 12.03 5.75
N ALA A 153 -11.78 12.34 4.67
CA ALA A 153 -11.00 13.56 4.53
C ALA A 153 -10.07 13.74 5.74
N ASP A 154 -10.16 14.87 6.44
CA ASP A 154 -9.29 15.20 7.58
C ASP A 154 -9.94 14.88 8.95
N ASN A 155 -11.11 14.23 8.94
CA ASN A 155 -11.86 13.93 10.16
C ASN A 155 -11.77 12.45 10.52
N GLU A 156 -11.55 12.18 11.80
CA GLU A 156 -11.67 10.87 12.41
C GLU A 156 -13.08 10.70 12.98
N TYR A 157 -13.67 9.54 12.73
CA TYR A 157 -14.98 9.14 13.24
C TYR A 157 -14.82 7.85 14.02
N THR A 158 -15.55 7.72 15.12
CA THR A 158 -15.56 6.53 15.97
C THR A 158 -16.99 6.03 16.11
N ASP A 159 -17.18 4.73 15.90
CA ASP A 159 -18.46 4.05 16.08
C ASP A 159 -18.21 2.65 16.68
N GLU A 160 -18.50 2.52 17.96
CA GLU A 160 -18.32 1.27 18.73
C GLU A 160 -19.19 0.13 18.18
N THR A 161 -20.34 0.43 17.56
CA THR A 161 -21.25 -0.59 17.03
C THR A 161 -20.67 -1.34 15.84
N GLN A 162 -19.72 -0.73 15.14
CA GLN A 162 -19.02 -1.30 13.99
C GLN A 162 -17.78 -2.12 14.38
N ARG A 163 -17.49 -2.27 15.65
CA ARG A 163 -16.27 -2.93 16.14
C ARG A 163 -16.32 -4.45 15.97
N ILE A 164 -15.32 -5.02 15.30
CA ILE A 164 -15.16 -6.47 15.13
C ILE A 164 -14.02 -7.00 15.99
N VAL A 165 -12.94 -6.24 16.14
CA VAL A 165 -11.69 -6.62 16.81
C VAL A 165 -11.40 -5.64 17.94
N THR A 166 -10.80 -6.11 19.05
CA THR A 166 -10.36 -5.25 20.15
C THR A 166 -9.10 -4.46 19.77
N ASP A 167 -8.90 -3.31 20.42
CA ASP A 167 -7.73 -2.46 20.20
C ASP A 167 -6.43 -3.22 20.41
N ASP A 168 -6.35 -4.03 21.48
CA ASP A 168 -5.14 -4.81 21.81
C ASP A 168 -4.72 -5.75 20.68
N ILE A 169 -5.69 -6.49 20.13
CA ILE A 169 -5.45 -7.42 19.01
C ILE A 169 -5.02 -6.64 17.76
N PHE A 170 -5.69 -5.53 17.48
CA PHE A 170 -5.36 -4.69 16.33
C PHE A 170 -3.95 -4.12 16.43
N TYR A 171 -3.60 -3.47 17.56
CA TYR A 171 -2.27 -2.88 17.73
C TYR A 171 -1.15 -3.92 17.78
N LYS A 172 -1.36 -5.09 18.37
CA LYS A 172 -0.41 -6.21 18.28
C LYS A 172 -0.16 -6.62 16.83
N ALA A 173 -1.22 -6.69 16.02
CA ALA A 173 -1.07 -6.99 14.59
C ALA A 173 -0.31 -5.89 13.83
N GLN A 174 -0.52 -4.59 14.16
CA GLN A 174 0.24 -3.49 13.57
C GLN A 174 1.73 -3.54 13.95
N GLN A 175 2.06 -3.76 15.22
CA GLN A 175 3.45 -3.91 15.66
C GLN A 175 4.16 -5.05 14.93
N LYS A 176 3.48 -6.19 14.79
CA LYS A 176 4.01 -7.31 14.01
C LYS A 176 4.16 -6.98 12.51
N ALA A 177 3.25 -6.21 11.95
CA ALA A 177 3.35 -5.75 10.56
C ALA A 177 4.56 -4.84 10.34
N ILE A 178 4.88 -3.96 11.30
CA ILE A 178 6.07 -3.10 11.27
C ILE A 178 7.34 -3.93 11.40
N ALA A 179 7.40 -4.86 12.36
CA ALA A 179 8.55 -5.76 12.55
C ALA A 179 8.83 -6.59 11.28
N ASN A 180 7.78 -7.07 10.61
CA ASN A 180 7.89 -7.84 9.37
C ASN A 180 8.31 -7.01 8.14
N GLN A 181 8.20 -5.67 8.17
CA GLN A 181 8.67 -4.81 7.07
C GLN A 181 10.20 -4.86 6.92
N HIS A 182 10.92 -5.11 8.01
CA HIS A 182 12.38 -5.20 8.02
C HIS A 182 12.89 -6.63 7.89
N GLY A 183 12.02 -7.63 7.93
CA GLY A 183 12.35 -9.02 7.67
C GLY A 183 12.50 -9.30 6.19
N GLY A 184 13.70 -9.66 5.73
CA GLY A 184 13.92 -10.14 4.37
C GLY A 184 13.04 -11.36 4.08
N SER A 185 12.58 -11.48 2.83
CA SER A 185 11.79 -12.62 2.37
C SER A 185 12.56 -13.92 2.60
N CYS A 186 12.11 -14.75 3.54
CA CYS A 186 12.69 -16.09 3.83
C CYS A 186 12.33 -17.12 2.76
N LYS A 187 12.51 -16.80 1.47
CA LYS A 187 12.45 -17.78 0.37
C LYS A 187 13.82 -18.44 0.08
N ALA A 188 14.86 -18.05 0.80
CA ALA A 188 16.16 -18.65 0.64
C ALA A 188 16.16 -20.09 1.20
N ILE A 189 16.45 -21.06 0.36
CA ILE A 189 16.68 -22.46 0.72
C ILE A 189 17.79 -22.56 1.78
N GLU A 190 18.74 -21.63 1.73
CA GLU A 190 19.87 -21.51 2.64
C GLU A 190 19.70 -20.30 3.57
N ARG A 191 19.82 -20.52 4.89
CA ARG A 191 19.74 -19.45 5.90
C ARG A 191 21.08 -18.73 6.03
N TYR A 192 21.06 -17.41 5.95
CA TYR A 192 22.21 -16.54 6.20
C TYR A 192 21.99 -15.83 7.55
N LEU A 193 22.76 -16.23 8.59
CA LEU A 193 22.57 -15.76 9.97
C LEU A 193 22.75 -14.24 10.10
N LEU A 194 23.68 -13.67 9.31
CA LEU A 194 24.01 -12.25 9.37
C LEU A 194 23.22 -11.39 8.38
N SER A 195 22.12 -11.90 7.83
CA SER A 195 21.23 -11.14 6.94
C SER A 195 20.73 -9.86 7.62
N ASN A 196 20.87 -8.72 6.96
CA ASN A 196 20.54 -7.38 7.47
C ASN A 196 21.36 -6.89 8.67
N LYS A 197 22.33 -7.68 9.16
CA LYS A 197 23.17 -7.34 10.32
C LYS A 197 24.63 -7.05 9.93
N LEU A 198 25.06 -7.48 8.74
CA LEU A 198 26.43 -7.32 8.27
C LEU A 198 26.57 -6.09 7.37
N TYR A 199 27.59 -5.27 7.66
CA TYR A 199 27.90 -4.07 6.90
C TYR A 199 29.34 -4.13 6.37
N CYS A 200 29.55 -3.51 5.21
CA CYS A 200 30.88 -3.46 4.58
C CYS A 200 31.79 -2.46 5.29
N GLY A 201 32.96 -2.88 5.77
CA GLY A 201 33.93 -2.00 6.42
C GLY A 201 34.56 -0.93 5.51
N TYR A 202 34.42 -1.03 4.17
CA TYR A 202 34.96 -0.04 3.23
C TYR A 202 33.94 1.06 2.87
N CYS A 203 32.66 0.70 2.64
CA CYS A 203 31.67 1.64 2.11
C CYS A 203 30.41 1.73 2.96
N HIS A 204 30.39 1.07 4.11
CA HIS A 204 29.29 1.02 5.09
C HIS A 204 27.92 0.59 4.53
N ASN A 205 27.85 0.14 3.27
CA ASN A 205 26.63 -0.44 2.72
C ASN A 205 26.39 -1.84 3.29
N LYS A 206 25.12 -2.26 3.35
CA LYS A 206 24.74 -3.60 3.78
C LYS A 206 25.40 -4.67 2.92
N MET A 207 25.73 -5.81 3.54
CA MET A 207 26.13 -7.01 2.84
C MET A 207 24.94 -7.98 2.78
N ILE A 208 24.77 -8.64 1.63
CA ILE A 208 23.69 -9.57 1.34
C ILE A 208 24.26 -10.97 1.09
N GLY A 209 23.54 -11.99 1.58
CA GLY A 209 23.88 -13.37 1.30
C GLY A 209 23.53 -13.75 -0.14
N GLU A 210 24.43 -14.45 -0.81
CA GLU A 210 24.30 -14.92 -2.17
C GLU A 210 24.81 -16.34 -2.36
N CYS A 211 24.26 -17.01 -3.35
CA CYS A 211 24.69 -18.33 -3.79
C CYS A 211 25.21 -18.24 -5.23
N GLY A 212 26.41 -18.70 -5.47
CA GLY A 212 26.97 -18.96 -6.79
C GLY A 212 27.07 -20.47 -7.04
N LYS A 213 26.95 -20.90 -8.29
CA LYS A 213 27.22 -22.26 -8.71
C LYS A 213 28.47 -22.26 -9.58
N ASN A 214 29.37 -23.26 -9.38
CA ASN A 214 30.48 -23.49 -10.29
C ASN A 214 30.03 -24.36 -11.48
N GLN A 215 30.92 -24.59 -12.41
CA GLN A 215 30.69 -25.44 -13.59
C GLN A 215 30.29 -26.88 -13.22
N ASN A 216 30.70 -27.38 -12.06
CA ASN A 216 30.39 -28.71 -11.54
C ASN A 216 29.07 -28.75 -10.72
N GLY A 217 28.24 -27.67 -10.74
CA GLY A 217 26.96 -27.61 -10.06
C GLY A 217 27.03 -27.39 -8.53
N LEU A 218 28.24 -27.32 -7.95
CA LEU A 218 28.40 -27.08 -6.51
C LEU A 218 28.05 -25.66 -6.14
N ALA A 219 27.18 -25.52 -5.13
CA ALA A 219 26.72 -24.23 -4.63
C ALA A 219 27.74 -23.65 -3.62
N TYR A 220 28.11 -22.39 -3.84
CA TYR A 220 28.96 -21.60 -2.94
C TYR A 220 28.17 -20.48 -2.32
N HIS A 221 28.17 -20.42 -1.00
CA HIS A 221 27.45 -19.42 -0.25
C HIS A 221 28.42 -18.35 0.27
N TYR A 222 28.12 -17.08 0.02
CA TYR A 222 28.96 -15.95 0.39
C TYR A 222 28.16 -14.69 0.68
N TYR A 223 28.77 -13.76 1.37
CA TYR A 223 28.24 -12.41 1.57
C TYR A 223 28.89 -11.44 0.58
N THR A 224 28.05 -10.67 -0.12
CA THR A 224 28.44 -9.66 -1.12
C THR A 224 28.02 -8.28 -0.67
N CYS A 225 28.89 -7.28 -0.90
CA CYS A 225 28.57 -5.88 -0.62
C CYS A 225 27.57 -5.31 -1.67
N VAL A 226 26.49 -4.71 -1.20
CA VAL A 226 25.49 -4.04 -2.06
C VAL A 226 26.12 -2.88 -2.82
N GLY A 227 27.06 -2.14 -2.19
CA GLY A 227 27.82 -1.09 -2.84
C GLY A 227 28.64 -1.56 -4.03
N ARG A 228 29.19 -2.80 -3.96
CA ARG A 228 29.89 -3.43 -5.09
C ARG A 228 28.91 -3.91 -6.15
N LYS A 229 27.88 -4.66 -5.76
CA LYS A 229 27.00 -5.35 -6.70
C LYS A 229 26.05 -4.43 -7.45
N ARG A 230 25.45 -3.47 -6.76
CA ARG A 230 24.38 -2.62 -7.32
C ARG A 230 24.82 -1.20 -7.67
N LYS A 231 25.74 -0.65 -6.86
CA LYS A 231 26.13 0.77 -6.98
C LYS A 231 27.51 0.95 -7.65
N HIS A 232 28.28 -0.14 -7.80
CA HIS A 232 29.64 -0.14 -8.36
C HIS A 232 30.62 0.86 -7.68
N ILE A 233 30.38 1.18 -6.39
CA ILE A 233 31.20 2.14 -5.61
C ILE A 233 32.17 1.47 -4.64
N CYS A 234 32.24 0.14 -4.61
CA CYS A 234 33.04 -0.60 -3.64
C CYS A 234 33.73 -1.80 -4.30
N ASN A 235 35.01 -2.01 -3.98
CA ASN A 235 35.83 -3.11 -4.53
C ASN A 235 36.01 -4.28 -3.53
N ARG A 236 35.21 -4.34 -2.42
CA ARG A 236 35.28 -5.39 -1.44
C ARG A 236 35.02 -6.76 -2.07
N LYS A 237 35.94 -7.71 -1.88
CA LYS A 237 35.77 -9.11 -2.29
C LYS A 237 34.66 -9.77 -1.47
N ASN A 238 34.01 -10.80 -2.05
CA ASN A 238 32.99 -11.58 -1.35
C ASN A 238 33.64 -12.33 -0.18
N ILE A 239 32.86 -12.49 0.91
CA ILE A 239 33.30 -13.23 2.10
C ILE A 239 32.52 -14.54 2.14
N LYS A 240 33.21 -15.68 2.33
CA LYS A 240 32.53 -16.97 2.45
C LYS A 240 31.61 -16.96 3.66
N LYS A 241 30.41 -17.51 3.48
CA LYS A 241 29.39 -17.61 4.54
C LYS A 241 29.97 -18.32 5.79
N LYS A 242 30.56 -19.51 5.61
CA LYS A 242 31.05 -20.30 6.72
C LYS A 242 32.07 -19.54 7.57
N ASP A 243 33.00 -18.85 6.93
CA ASP A 243 34.10 -18.18 7.63
C ASP A 243 33.61 -17.05 8.53
N ILE A 244 32.74 -16.18 7.99
CA ILE A 244 32.25 -15.03 8.73
C ILE A 244 31.21 -15.40 9.79
N GLU A 245 30.32 -16.34 9.52
CA GLU A 245 29.35 -16.82 10.50
C GLU A 245 30.03 -17.52 11.67
N GLN A 246 31.03 -18.37 11.41
CA GLN A 246 31.80 -19.03 12.45
C GLN A 246 32.60 -18.04 13.30
N TYR A 247 33.20 -17.03 12.67
CA TYR A 247 33.92 -15.98 13.39
C TYR A 247 32.99 -15.24 14.37
N VAL A 248 31.80 -14.86 13.91
CA VAL A 248 30.81 -14.14 14.75
C VAL A 248 30.29 -15.06 15.88
N ILE A 249 30.02 -16.33 15.59
CA ILE A 249 29.60 -17.31 16.63
C ILE A 249 30.67 -17.44 17.70
N ASN A 250 31.92 -17.61 17.29
CA ASN A 250 33.03 -17.73 18.25
C ASN A 250 33.20 -16.48 19.09
N ALA A 251 33.11 -15.28 18.48
CA ALA A 251 33.19 -14.01 19.20
C ALA A 251 32.04 -13.84 20.24
N ILE A 252 30.83 -14.23 19.87
CA ILE A 252 29.70 -14.21 20.81
C ILE A 252 29.91 -15.23 21.94
N SER A 253 30.37 -16.43 21.62
CA SER A 253 30.64 -17.46 22.64
C SER A 253 31.71 -17.02 23.64
N CYS A 254 32.78 -16.35 23.19
CA CYS A 254 33.76 -15.76 24.08
C CYS A 254 33.15 -14.72 25.02
N LEU A 255 32.36 -13.77 24.47
CA LEU A 255 31.70 -12.74 25.26
C LEU A 255 30.75 -13.31 26.32
N LEU A 256 30.00 -14.36 25.97
CA LEU A 256 29.09 -15.01 26.93
C LEU A 256 29.85 -15.80 28.03
N ASN A 257 31.02 -16.34 27.72
CA ASN A 257 31.81 -17.04 28.70
C ASN A 257 32.54 -16.07 29.66
N ASP A 258 32.94 -14.88 29.17
CA ASP A 258 33.59 -13.86 30.00
C ASP A 258 32.62 -13.17 30.97
N GLU A 259 31.29 -13.16 30.72
CA GLU A 259 30.27 -12.63 31.64
C GLU A 259 29.94 -13.63 32.79
N TYR A 260 30.38 -14.89 32.73
CA TYR A 260 30.16 -15.89 33.76
C TYR A 260 31.46 -16.29 34.52
N ALA A 261 32.57 -15.59 34.29
CA ALA A 261 33.83 -15.72 35.02
C ALA A 261 34.01 -14.51 35.95
#